data_36144644b8d716c15cd67c52dc798e74
#
_entry.id   36144644b8d716c15cd67c52dc798e74
#
_cell.length_a   1.000
_cell.length_b   1.000
_cell.length_c   1.000
_cell.angle_alpha   90.00
_cell.angle_beta   90.00
_cell.angle_gamma   90.00
#
_symmetry.space_group_name_H-M   'P 1'
#
loop_
_entity.id
_entity.type
_entity.pdbx_description
1 polymer ?
#
loop_
_entity_poly.entity_id
_entity_poly.type
_entity_poly.pdbx_seq_one_letter_code
_entity_poly.pdbx_strand_id
1 'polypeptide(L)'
;SRDIKDPVVNEYCSRQILRFSEIMNKKDFTNFSVSDLIDYLLHSDEDVCFSEYASQFIARMEREGHERNAKNYRLAVGHLERFIGTTQIMFGHLTTAVLKKWLESLSQTNRAKEMYPTCVRQIFKKAIIDLNDEELGLIRIKFNPWLKITIPKSDNTEKRAISAEACREF
;
A
#
# COMPACT_ATOMS: atom_id res chain seq x y z
N SER A 1 8.14 2.91 43.02
CA SER A 1 7.23 2.43 41.98
C SER A 1 5.97 3.28 42.02
N ARG A 2 5.65 3.96 40.92
CA ARG A 2 4.38 4.71 40.83
C ARG A 2 3.35 3.75 40.29
N ASP A 3 2.46 3.26 41.14
CA ASP A 3 1.36 2.39 40.75
C ASP A 3 0.37 3.17 39.86
N ILE A 4 -0.01 2.54 38.74
CA ILE A 4 -1.03 3.10 37.85
C ILE A 4 -2.37 2.96 38.57
N LYS A 5 -2.94 4.12 38.99
CA LYS A 5 -4.18 4.16 39.78
C LYS A 5 -5.46 4.04 38.97
N ASP A 6 -5.38 4.26 37.64
CA ASP A 6 -6.53 4.14 36.74
C ASP A 6 -6.75 2.65 36.36
N PRO A 7 -7.92 2.06 36.72
CA PRO A 7 -8.19 0.65 36.42
C PRO A 7 -8.19 0.32 34.93
N VAL A 8 -8.64 1.24 34.06
CA VAL A 8 -8.70 1.05 32.61
C VAL A 8 -7.29 1.01 32.02
N VAL A 9 -6.42 1.93 32.46
CA VAL A 9 -5.03 1.97 32.04
C VAL A 9 -4.28 0.74 32.54
N ASN A 10 -4.53 0.33 33.75
CA ASN A 10 -3.90 -0.88 34.34
C ASN A 10 -4.31 -2.15 33.59
N GLU A 11 -5.59 -2.30 33.26
CA GLU A 11 -6.08 -3.43 32.47
C GLU A 11 -5.45 -3.42 31.06
N TYR A 12 -5.39 -2.27 30.40
CA TYR A 12 -4.74 -2.14 29.10
C TYR A 12 -3.27 -2.56 29.16
N CYS A 13 -2.50 -2.01 30.13
CA CYS A 13 -1.09 -2.38 30.31
C CYS A 13 -0.92 -3.89 30.57
N SER A 14 -1.77 -4.47 31.39
CA SER A 14 -1.72 -5.91 31.69
C SER A 14 -1.96 -6.77 30.44
N ARG A 15 -2.92 -6.38 29.59
CA ARG A 15 -3.16 -7.06 28.30
C ARG A 15 -1.96 -6.93 27.35
N GLN A 16 -1.32 -5.74 27.28
CA GLN A 16 -0.12 -5.58 26.44
C GLN A 16 1.06 -6.39 26.94
N ILE A 17 1.27 -6.47 28.25
CA ILE A 17 2.34 -7.29 28.84
C ILE A 17 2.13 -8.77 28.50
N LEU A 18 0.90 -9.30 28.62
CA LEU A 18 0.59 -10.68 28.26
C LEU A 18 0.84 -10.93 26.78
N ARG A 19 0.36 -10.02 25.90
CA ARG A 19 0.59 -10.10 24.46
C ARG A 19 2.08 -10.14 24.10
N PHE A 20 2.88 -9.23 24.66
CA PHE A 20 4.31 -9.19 24.40
C PHE A 20 5.03 -10.43 24.93
N SER A 21 4.63 -10.93 26.09
CA SER A 21 5.17 -12.18 26.66
C SER A 21 4.88 -13.38 25.76
N GLU A 22 3.68 -13.46 25.20
CA GLU A 22 3.32 -14.53 24.24
C GLU A 22 4.14 -14.46 22.96
N ILE A 23 4.36 -13.27 22.42
CA ILE A 23 5.20 -13.05 21.23
C ILE A 23 6.65 -13.47 21.52
N MET A 24 7.21 -13.02 22.65
CA MET A 24 8.59 -13.33 23.04
C MET A 24 8.80 -14.83 23.29
N ASN A 25 7.81 -15.55 23.75
CA ASN A 25 7.89 -17.00 23.95
C ASN A 25 7.81 -17.81 22.66
N LYS A 26 7.27 -17.24 21.58
CA LYS A 26 7.05 -17.94 20.30
C LYS A 26 8.20 -17.78 19.30
N LYS A 27 9.09 -16.82 19.51
CA LYS A 27 10.14 -16.45 18.56
C LYS A 27 11.47 -16.22 19.25
N ASP A 28 12.55 -16.62 18.59
CA ASP A 28 13.91 -16.31 19.00
C ASP A 28 14.28 -14.89 18.56
N PHE A 29 14.67 -14.06 19.50
CA PHE A 29 15.07 -12.65 19.28
C PHE A 29 16.57 -12.42 19.51
N THR A 30 17.39 -13.47 19.52
CA THR A 30 18.83 -13.37 19.82
C THR A 30 19.57 -12.40 18.90
N ASN A 31 19.11 -12.27 17.65
CA ASN A 31 19.74 -11.39 16.64
C ASN A 31 19.08 -10.01 16.52
N PHE A 32 18.08 -9.71 17.36
CA PHE A 32 17.40 -8.43 17.34
C PHE A 32 18.18 -7.39 18.17
N SER A 33 18.33 -6.18 17.62
CA SER A 33 18.66 -5.03 18.46
C SER A 33 17.46 -4.66 19.35
N VAL A 34 17.69 -3.86 20.38
CA VAL A 34 16.61 -3.38 21.25
C VAL A 34 15.57 -2.59 20.45
N SER A 35 16.02 -1.79 19.47
CA SER A 35 15.13 -1.02 18.60
C SER A 35 14.25 -1.93 17.73
N ASP A 36 14.84 -2.97 17.11
CA ASP A 36 14.12 -3.93 16.27
C ASP A 36 13.08 -4.71 17.09
N LEU A 37 13.44 -5.08 18.34
CA LEU A 37 12.51 -5.76 19.23
C LEU A 37 11.32 -4.87 19.61
N ILE A 38 11.55 -3.60 19.93
CA ILE A 38 10.49 -2.65 20.24
C ILE A 38 9.58 -2.46 19.02
N ASP A 39 10.15 -2.24 17.84
CA ASP A 39 9.39 -2.07 16.60
C ASP A 39 8.55 -3.32 16.29
N TYR A 40 9.13 -4.51 16.43
CA TYR A 40 8.42 -5.77 16.27
C TYR A 40 7.24 -5.92 17.24
N LEU A 41 7.46 -5.67 18.53
CA LEU A 41 6.43 -5.83 19.56
C LEU A 41 5.28 -4.83 19.39
N LEU A 42 5.59 -3.60 18.98
CA LEU A 42 4.58 -2.55 18.82
C LEU A 42 3.76 -2.73 17.54
N HIS A 43 4.37 -3.18 16.45
CA HIS A 43 3.76 -3.13 15.10
C HIS A 43 3.49 -4.48 14.45
N SER A 44 3.82 -5.61 15.10
CA SER A 44 3.67 -6.96 14.52
C SER A 44 2.25 -7.33 14.09
N ASP A 45 1.23 -6.76 14.75
CA ASP A 45 -0.19 -6.99 14.48
C ASP A 45 -0.92 -5.74 13.97
N GLU A 46 -0.20 -4.66 13.71
CA GLU A 46 -0.79 -3.41 13.25
C GLU A 46 -1.20 -3.52 11.78
N ASP A 47 -2.46 -3.20 11.49
CA ASP A 47 -2.91 -3.09 10.11
C ASP A 47 -2.47 -1.75 9.53
N VAL A 48 -1.67 -1.80 8.48
CA VAL A 48 -1.06 -0.61 7.88
C VAL A 48 -2.06 0.10 6.97
N CYS A 49 -2.15 1.42 7.08
CA CYS A 49 -2.99 2.24 6.22
C CYS A 49 -2.37 2.40 4.83
N PHE A 50 -3.03 1.84 3.81
CA PHE A 50 -2.64 1.98 2.41
C PHE A 50 -2.70 3.43 1.93
N SER A 51 -3.78 4.16 2.28
CA SER A 51 -3.97 5.55 1.84
C SER A 51 -2.87 6.48 2.38
N GLU A 52 -2.47 6.30 3.63
CA GLU A 52 -1.34 7.05 4.22
C GLU A 52 -0.02 6.73 3.52
N TYR A 53 0.29 5.45 3.33
CA TYR A 53 1.50 5.05 2.64
C TYR A 53 1.52 5.58 1.20
N ALA A 54 0.40 5.48 0.47
CA ALA A 54 0.25 6.01 -0.88
C ALA A 54 0.48 7.52 -0.94
N SER A 55 -0.07 8.27 0.02
CA SER A 55 0.14 9.72 0.12
C SER A 55 1.62 10.07 0.32
N GLN A 56 2.31 9.37 1.23
CA GLN A 56 3.75 9.57 1.47
C GLN A 56 4.59 9.20 0.24
N PHE A 57 4.24 8.10 -0.45
CA PHE A 57 4.89 7.66 -1.68
C PHE A 57 4.75 8.70 -2.79
N ILE A 58 3.56 9.25 -3.01
CA ILE A 58 3.28 10.30 -3.98
C ILE A 58 4.05 11.59 -3.65
N ALA A 59 4.04 12.02 -2.38
CA ALA A 59 4.78 13.19 -1.94
C ALA A 59 6.30 13.04 -2.12
N ARG A 60 6.84 11.81 -1.97
CA ARG A 60 8.24 11.52 -2.26
C ARG A 60 8.54 11.71 -3.75
N MET A 61 7.71 11.16 -4.63
CA MET A 61 7.87 11.33 -6.08
C MET A 61 7.86 12.80 -6.51
N GLU A 62 7.01 13.62 -5.90
CA GLU A 62 6.96 15.07 -6.18
C GLU A 62 8.25 15.78 -5.77
N ARG A 63 8.78 15.46 -4.59
CA ARG A 63 10.06 16.00 -4.12
C ARG A 63 11.24 15.59 -4.99
N GLU A 64 11.17 14.42 -5.63
CA GLU A 64 12.16 13.90 -6.57
C GLU A 64 11.99 14.44 -8.00
N GLY A 65 11.03 15.36 -8.23
CA GLY A 65 10.79 15.98 -9.54
C GLY A 65 9.95 15.15 -10.52
N HIS A 66 9.31 14.08 -10.03
CA HIS A 66 8.47 13.18 -10.84
C HIS A 66 6.99 13.58 -10.85
N GLU A 67 6.69 14.86 -10.95
CA GLU A 67 5.33 15.43 -10.81
C GLU A 67 4.29 14.79 -11.74
N ARG A 68 4.66 14.55 -13.02
CA ARG A 68 3.76 13.94 -14.00
C ARG A 68 3.35 12.52 -13.59
N ASN A 69 4.29 11.75 -13.07
CA ASN A 69 4.00 10.41 -12.57
C ASN A 69 3.19 10.48 -11.27
N ALA A 70 3.57 11.34 -10.33
CA ALA A 70 2.85 11.57 -9.08
C ALA A 70 1.37 11.89 -9.32
N LYS A 71 1.05 12.70 -10.34
CA LYS A 71 -0.34 12.98 -10.76
C LYS A 71 -1.10 11.70 -11.15
N ASN A 72 -0.48 10.78 -11.89
CA ASN A 72 -1.10 9.52 -12.29
C ASN A 72 -1.41 8.64 -11.06
N TYR A 73 -0.47 8.56 -10.13
CA TYR A 73 -0.67 7.81 -8.88
C TYR A 73 -1.77 8.42 -8.03
N ARG A 74 -1.82 9.75 -7.91
CA ARG A 74 -2.90 10.45 -7.19
C ARG A 74 -4.28 10.18 -7.79
N LEU A 75 -4.39 10.20 -9.11
CA LEU A 75 -5.64 9.88 -9.81
C LEU A 75 -6.06 8.42 -9.56
N ALA A 76 -5.12 7.48 -9.60
CA ALA A 76 -5.38 6.06 -9.37
C ALA A 76 -5.86 5.80 -7.93
N VAL A 77 -5.17 6.36 -6.93
CA VAL A 77 -5.53 6.23 -5.51
C VAL A 77 -6.89 6.86 -5.25
N GLY A 78 -7.13 8.09 -5.71
CA GLY A 78 -8.41 8.76 -5.53
C GLY A 78 -9.57 8.05 -6.25
N HIS A 79 -9.32 7.32 -7.34
CA HIS A 79 -10.34 6.48 -7.96
C HIS A 79 -10.65 5.24 -7.10
N LEU A 80 -9.63 4.61 -6.52
CA LEU A 80 -9.79 3.48 -5.62
C LEU A 80 -10.54 3.86 -4.34
N GLU A 81 -10.19 4.99 -3.73
CA GLU A 81 -10.85 5.53 -2.54
C GLU A 81 -12.34 5.81 -2.78
N ARG A 82 -12.68 6.42 -3.91
CA ARG A 82 -14.08 6.63 -4.30
C ARG A 82 -14.85 5.33 -4.53
N PHE A 83 -14.19 4.32 -5.09
CA PHE A 83 -14.81 3.01 -5.30
C PHE A 83 -15.09 2.29 -3.97
N ILE A 84 -14.16 2.35 -3.03
CA ILE A 84 -14.30 1.72 -1.70
C ILE A 84 -15.22 2.57 -0.79
N GLY A 85 -15.29 3.87 -1.01
CA GLY A 85 -16.11 4.80 -0.22
C GLY A 85 -15.42 5.31 1.04
N THR A 86 -14.11 5.22 1.13
CA THR A 86 -13.30 5.74 2.25
C THR A 86 -11.96 6.25 1.78
N THR A 87 -11.43 7.27 2.46
CA THR A 87 -10.08 7.82 2.28
C THR A 87 -9.05 7.19 3.22
N GLN A 88 -9.48 6.24 4.07
CA GLN A 88 -8.61 5.48 4.97
C GLN A 88 -8.71 3.99 4.67
N ILE A 89 -8.05 3.58 3.60
CA ILE A 89 -8.01 2.19 3.17
C ILE A 89 -6.86 1.50 3.89
N MET A 90 -7.15 0.41 4.61
CA MET A 90 -6.11 -0.46 5.17
C MET A 90 -5.65 -1.48 4.13
N PHE A 91 -4.39 -1.96 4.21
CA PHE A 91 -3.90 -3.00 3.30
C PHE A 91 -4.74 -4.27 3.37
N GLY A 92 -5.23 -4.63 4.55
CA GLY A 92 -6.13 -5.78 4.74
C GLY A 92 -7.47 -5.68 4.01
N HIS A 93 -7.96 -4.47 3.72
CA HIS A 93 -9.19 -4.25 2.95
C HIS A 93 -9.00 -4.52 1.44
N LEU A 94 -7.76 -4.44 0.93
CA LEU A 94 -7.44 -4.63 -0.48
C LEU A 94 -7.28 -6.11 -0.83
N THR A 95 -8.36 -6.85 -0.74
CA THR A 95 -8.40 -8.27 -1.12
C THR A 95 -8.44 -8.46 -2.63
N THR A 96 -8.09 -9.65 -3.11
CA THR A 96 -8.20 -10.01 -4.54
C THR A 96 -9.62 -9.79 -5.07
N ALA A 97 -10.65 -10.09 -4.27
CA ALA A 97 -12.04 -9.92 -4.67
C ALA A 97 -12.42 -8.43 -4.82
N VAL A 98 -12.00 -7.59 -3.88
CA VAL A 98 -12.23 -6.14 -3.92
C VAL A 98 -11.54 -5.52 -5.14
N LEU A 99 -10.28 -5.87 -5.37
CA LEU A 99 -9.52 -5.33 -6.50
C LEU A 99 -10.08 -5.80 -7.85
N LYS A 100 -10.55 -7.05 -7.98
CA LYS A 100 -11.22 -7.52 -9.20
C LYS A 100 -12.49 -6.71 -9.50
N LYS A 101 -13.34 -6.49 -8.50
CA LYS A 101 -14.54 -5.64 -8.65
C LYS A 101 -14.18 -4.21 -9.02
N TRP A 102 -13.12 -3.66 -8.42
CA TRP A 102 -12.62 -2.35 -8.79
C TRP A 102 -12.16 -2.29 -10.25
N LEU A 103 -11.42 -3.29 -10.73
CA LEU A 103 -10.99 -3.39 -12.14
C LEU A 103 -12.20 -3.43 -13.09
N GLU A 104 -13.23 -4.20 -12.77
CA GLU A 104 -14.47 -4.29 -13.54
C GLU A 104 -15.22 -2.95 -13.57
N SER A 105 -15.13 -2.14 -12.51
CA SER A 105 -15.76 -0.81 -12.44
C SER A 105 -15.06 0.26 -13.28
N LEU A 106 -13.84 -0.01 -13.77
CA LEU A 106 -13.07 0.94 -14.58
C LEU A 106 -13.68 1.06 -15.98
N SER A 107 -14.60 2.02 -16.16
CA SER A 107 -15.30 2.29 -17.42
C SER A 107 -14.65 3.40 -18.27
N GLN A 108 -13.62 4.05 -17.75
CA GLN A 108 -12.91 5.14 -18.44
C GLN A 108 -12.13 4.62 -19.68
N THR A 109 -11.24 5.43 -20.18
CA THR A 109 -10.42 5.10 -21.36
C THR A 109 -9.62 3.82 -21.14
N ASN A 110 -9.28 3.11 -22.21
CA ASN A 110 -8.42 1.92 -22.16
C ASN A 110 -7.10 2.18 -21.43
N ARG A 111 -6.56 3.40 -21.58
CA ARG A 111 -5.37 3.84 -20.84
C ARG A 111 -5.58 3.88 -19.33
N ALA A 112 -6.74 4.37 -18.85
CA ALA A 112 -7.03 4.41 -17.41
C ALA A 112 -7.21 3.00 -16.84
N LYS A 113 -7.79 2.07 -17.61
CA LYS A 113 -7.95 0.65 -17.23
C LYS A 113 -6.61 -0.07 -17.01
N GLU A 114 -5.55 0.35 -17.69
CA GLU A 114 -4.20 -0.17 -17.48
C GLU A 114 -3.43 0.62 -16.43
N MET A 115 -3.48 1.95 -16.51
CA MET A 115 -2.66 2.84 -15.70
C MET A 115 -3.04 2.81 -14.22
N TYR A 116 -4.35 2.87 -13.88
CA TYR A 116 -4.77 2.92 -12.47
C TYR A 116 -4.37 1.66 -11.70
N PRO A 117 -4.67 0.45 -12.18
CA PRO A 117 -4.24 -0.76 -11.50
C PRO A 117 -2.72 -0.89 -11.44
N THR A 118 -2.01 -0.46 -12.47
CA THR A 118 -0.55 -0.48 -12.49
C THR A 118 0.02 0.42 -11.39
N CYS A 119 -0.50 1.64 -11.23
CA CYS A 119 -0.08 2.55 -10.18
C CYS A 119 -0.33 1.96 -8.78
N VAL A 120 -1.54 1.47 -8.52
CA VAL A 120 -1.90 0.87 -7.22
C VAL A 120 -1.05 -0.37 -6.93
N ARG A 121 -0.82 -1.23 -7.93
CA ARG A 121 0.07 -2.40 -7.79
C ARG A 121 1.50 -2.02 -7.45
N GLN A 122 2.03 -0.94 -8.06
CA GLN A 122 3.39 -0.46 -7.76
C GLN A 122 3.51 0.08 -6.34
N ILE A 123 2.52 0.84 -5.86
CA ILE A 123 2.47 1.29 -4.47
C ILE A 123 2.48 0.07 -3.54
N PHE A 124 1.63 -0.92 -3.80
CA PHE A 124 1.52 -2.13 -3.00
C PHE A 124 2.84 -2.91 -2.95
N LYS A 125 3.48 -3.10 -4.12
CA LYS A 125 4.78 -3.76 -4.23
C LYS A 125 5.86 -3.03 -3.43
N LYS A 126 5.90 -1.70 -3.54
CA LYS A 126 6.88 -0.89 -2.81
C LYS A 126 6.64 -0.92 -1.31
N ALA A 127 5.36 -0.88 -0.88
CA ALA A 127 5.00 -0.99 0.52
C ALA A 127 5.43 -2.34 1.13
N ILE A 128 5.28 -3.44 0.42
CA ILE A 128 5.77 -4.75 0.88
C ILE A 128 7.29 -4.70 1.13
N ILE A 129 8.04 -4.10 0.21
CA ILE A 129 9.50 -3.99 0.32
C ILE A 129 9.91 -3.09 1.50
N ASP A 130 9.20 -1.97 1.69
CA ASP A 130 9.57 -0.95 2.68
C ASP A 130 9.12 -1.33 4.11
N LEU A 131 8.04 -2.11 4.25
CA LEU A 131 7.38 -2.37 5.53
C LEU A 131 7.54 -3.81 6.04
N ASN A 132 7.87 -4.76 5.17
CA ASN A 132 8.17 -6.11 5.57
C ASN A 132 9.68 -6.29 5.72
N ASP A 133 10.08 -6.93 6.78
CA ASP A 133 11.45 -7.38 7.01
C ASP A 133 11.42 -8.91 7.20
N GLU A 134 11.82 -9.63 6.14
CA GLU A 134 11.79 -11.09 6.13
C GLU A 134 12.90 -11.67 7.03
N GLU A 135 14.04 -10.99 7.18
CA GLU A 135 15.16 -11.44 8.01
C GLU A 135 14.77 -11.41 9.49
N LEU A 136 14.11 -10.34 9.92
CA LEU A 136 13.56 -10.22 11.26
C LEU A 136 12.20 -10.93 11.42
N GLY A 137 11.59 -11.38 10.32
CA GLY A 137 10.24 -11.98 10.30
C GLY A 137 9.14 -11.00 10.69
N LEU A 138 9.38 -9.71 10.47
CA LEU A 138 8.39 -8.65 10.65
C LEU A 138 7.58 -8.52 9.35
N ILE A 139 6.42 -9.14 9.29
CA ILE A 139 5.56 -9.15 8.11
C ILE A 139 4.30 -8.34 8.41
N ARG A 140 4.32 -7.06 8.08
CA ARG A 140 3.18 -6.13 8.26
C ARG A 140 2.12 -6.31 7.19
N ILE A 141 2.54 -6.53 5.94
CA ILE A 141 1.64 -6.81 4.81
C ILE A 141 1.74 -8.31 4.51
N LYS A 142 0.80 -9.08 5.07
CA LYS A 142 0.80 -10.57 5.07
C LYS A 142 0.36 -11.17 3.74
N PHE A 143 -0.31 -10.41 2.88
CA PHE A 143 -0.91 -10.90 1.65
C PHE A 143 -0.75 -9.93 0.50
N ASN A 144 -0.33 -10.45 -0.67
CA ASN A 144 -0.26 -9.68 -1.91
C ASN A 144 -1.38 -10.11 -2.88
N PRO A 145 -2.49 -9.37 -2.98
CA PRO A 145 -3.62 -9.71 -3.83
C PRO A 145 -3.30 -9.65 -5.32
N TRP A 146 -2.27 -8.90 -5.71
CA TRP A 146 -1.90 -8.70 -7.11
C TRP A 146 -1.28 -9.92 -7.78
N LEU A 147 -0.87 -10.94 -7.01
CA LEU A 147 -0.34 -12.20 -7.57
C LEU A 147 -1.39 -12.98 -8.36
N LYS A 148 -2.69 -12.74 -8.08
CA LYS A 148 -3.83 -13.42 -8.71
C LYS A 148 -4.63 -12.51 -9.65
N ILE A 149 -4.06 -11.36 -10.04
CA ILE A 149 -4.73 -10.34 -10.85
C ILE A 149 -3.91 -10.06 -12.10
N THR A 150 -4.54 -10.22 -13.25
CA THR A 150 -4.00 -9.79 -14.54
C THR A 150 -4.55 -8.42 -14.87
N ILE A 151 -3.66 -7.46 -15.14
CA ILE A 151 -4.04 -6.11 -15.55
C ILE A 151 -4.20 -6.12 -17.07
N PRO A 152 -5.36 -5.67 -17.61
CA PRO A 152 -5.55 -5.54 -19.05
C PRO A 152 -4.51 -4.59 -19.64
N LYS A 153 -3.95 -4.94 -20.78
CA LYS A 153 -3.11 -4.02 -21.55
C LYS A 153 -4.01 -3.13 -22.41
N SER A 154 -3.68 -1.85 -22.49
CA SER A 154 -4.32 -0.97 -23.46
C SER A 154 -3.80 -1.31 -24.86
N ASP A 155 -4.72 -1.42 -25.81
CA ASP A 155 -4.34 -1.51 -27.21
C ASP A 155 -3.49 -0.30 -27.60
N ASN A 156 -2.35 -0.54 -28.22
CA ASN A 156 -1.56 0.53 -28.82
C ASN A 156 -2.42 1.22 -29.87
N THR A 157 -2.96 2.40 -29.54
CA THR A 157 -3.52 3.27 -30.56
C THR A 157 -2.38 3.57 -31.54
N GLU A 158 -2.51 3.07 -32.78
CA GLU A 158 -1.60 3.44 -33.83
C GLU A 158 -1.46 4.96 -33.80
N LYS A 159 -0.24 5.43 -33.54
CA LYS A 159 0.06 6.85 -33.71
C LYS A 159 -0.16 7.12 -35.20
N ARG A 160 -1.26 7.79 -35.52
CA ARG A 160 -1.43 8.32 -36.89
C ARG A 160 -0.22 9.22 -37.13
N ALA A 161 0.76 8.70 -37.85
CA ALA A 161 1.84 9.51 -38.38
C ALA A 161 1.16 10.52 -39.31
N ILE A 162 1.28 11.80 -38.99
CA ILE A 162 0.89 12.86 -39.91
C ILE A 162 1.74 12.63 -41.14
N SER A 163 1.10 12.38 -42.27
CA SER A 163 1.83 12.14 -43.51
C SER A 163 2.69 13.39 -43.84
N ALA A 164 3.86 13.17 -44.41
CA ALA A 164 4.75 14.27 -44.82
C ALA A 164 4.07 15.27 -45.80
N GLU A 165 3.01 14.85 -46.47
CA GLU A 165 2.17 15.69 -47.32
C GLU A 165 1.30 16.64 -46.50
N ALA A 166 0.70 16.21 -45.40
CA ALA A 166 -0.08 17.07 -44.52
C ALA A 166 0.77 18.13 -43.78
N CYS A 167 2.09 17.94 -43.67
CA CYS A 167 3.02 18.92 -43.09
C CYS A 167 3.45 20.00 -44.10
N ARG A 168 3.14 19.86 -45.37
CA ARG A 168 3.52 20.86 -46.42
C ARG A 168 2.41 21.86 -46.71
N GLU A 169 1.24 21.71 -46.17
CA GLU A 169 0.09 22.62 -46.34
C GLU A 169 -0.07 23.67 -45.22
N PHE A 170 0.93 23.81 -44.32
CA PHE A 170 0.98 24.85 -43.29
C PHE A 170 2.18 25.80 -43.51
#